data_fd9412845d8e44aeee01737992e4efcf
#
_entry.id   fd9412845d8e44aeee01737992e4efcf
#
_cell.length_a   1.000
_cell.length_b   1.000
_cell.length_c   1.000
_cell.angle_alpha   90.00
_cell.angle_beta   90.00
_cell.angle_gamma   90.00
#
_symmetry.space_group_name_H-M   'P 1'
#
loop_
_entity.id
_entity.type
_entity.pdbx_description
1 polymer ?
#
loop_
_entity_poly.entity_id
_entity_poly.type
_entity_poly.pdbx_seq_one_letter_code
_entity_poly.pdbx_strand_id
1 'polypeptide(L)'
;MASTYKARQFNLSNLKGISDETLEMHFKLYEGYVKETNKLNEKIAEFIQNGRVDQEEFAEYSELNRRLGFEYNGMVLHEYYFDNLKTGGGTGDPTGRTGFRQAAEESFGSYDIWKADFVGIGKMRGVGWAICYEDPSKGKLSNHWITLHETGNVAGYDPILVMDVWEHAFILDYKPADRPKYIEAFFSNIDWSAVERRLHRRTAQQIAA
;
A
#
# COMPACT_ATOMS: atom_id res chain seq x y z
N MET A 1 -1.40 -0.66 28.48
CA MET A 1 -0.30 -1.25 27.68
C MET A 1 -0.59 -0.99 26.22
N ALA A 2 0.35 -0.42 25.47
CA ALA A 2 0.19 -0.27 24.02
C ALA A 2 0.12 -1.67 23.37
N SER A 3 -0.76 -1.86 22.40
CA SER A 3 -0.81 -3.11 21.65
C SER A 3 0.46 -3.23 20.78
N THR A 4 1.14 -4.36 20.86
CA THR A 4 2.38 -4.58 20.11
C THR A 4 2.06 -5.26 18.78
N TYR A 5 2.45 -4.64 17.66
CA TYR A 5 2.35 -5.24 16.34
C TYR A 5 3.40 -6.34 16.16
N LYS A 6 3.04 -7.37 15.43
CA LYS A 6 3.96 -8.44 15.04
C LYS A 6 4.13 -8.41 13.52
N ALA A 7 5.37 -8.52 13.07
CA ALA A 7 5.64 -8.64 11.65
C ALA A 7 4.94 -9.90 11.09
N ARG A 8 4.19 -9.71 10.00
CA ARG A 8 3.56 -10.81 9.26
C ARG A 8 4.62 -11.52 8.44
N GLN A 9 4.43 -12.81 8.22
CA GLN A 9 5.27 -13.60 7.32
C GLN A 9 4.58 -13.72 5.97
N PHE A 10 5.32 -13.41 4.90
CA PHE A 10 4.83 -13.49 3.53
C PHE A 10 5.60 -14.58 2.79
N ASN A 11 4.91 -15.61 2.34
CA ASN A 11 5.49 -16.71 1.56
C ASN A 11 5.53 -16.33 0.07
N LEU A 12 6.34 -15.33 -0.28
CA LEU A 12 6.54 -14.88 -1.64
C LEU A 12 7.92 -15.31 -2.12
N SER A 13 7.96 -15.89 -3.31
CA SER A 13 9.18 -16.30 -4.02
C SER A 13 8.91 -16.50 -5.50
N ASN A 14 9.97 -16.53 -6.31
CA ASN A 14 9.85 -16.80 -7.74
C ASN A 14 8.87 -15.86 -8.46
N LEU A 15 8.88 -14.59 -8.12
CA LEU A 15 8.09 -13.58 -8.80
C LEU A 15 8.68 -13.31 -10.20
N LYS A 16 7.81 -12.98 -11.15
CA LYS A 16 8.24 -12.62 -12.52
C LYS A 16 8.86 -11.24 -12.52
N GLY A 17 10.17 -11.13 -12.77
CA GLY A 17 10.86 -9.86 -12.85
C GLY A 17 11.10 -9.13 -11.52
N ILE A 18 10.87 -9.76 -10.39
CA ILE A 18 11.25 -9.28 -9.05
C ILE A 18 12.01 -10.43 -8.38
N SER A 19 13.29 -10.21 -8.08
CA SER A 19 14.16 -11.25 -7.54
C SER A 19 13.82 -11.59 -6.07
N ASP A 20 14.16 -12.81 -5.67
CA ASP A 20 14.04 -13.20 -4.26
C ASP A 20 14.96 -12.35 -3.37
N GLU A 21 16.11 -11.87 -3.89
CA GLU A 21 16.99 -10.93 -3.18
C GLU A 21 16.31 -9.60 -2.90
N THR A 22 15.59 -9.03 -3.88
CA THR A 22 14.75 -7.84 -3.70
C THR A 22 13.67 -8.08 -2.65
N LEU A 23 12.99 -9.22 -2.68
CA LEU A 23 11.96 -9.57 -1.69
C LEU A 23 12.53 -9.68 -0.28
N GLU A 24 13.67 -10.37 -0.10
CA GLU A 24 14.31 -10.51 1.22
C GLU A 24 14.72 -9.16 1.82
N MET A 25 15.31 -8.28 0.99
CA MET A 25 15.65 -6.92 1.41
C MET A 25 14.39 -6.14 1.80
N HIS A 26 13.34 -6.25 1.02
CA HIS A 26 12.07 -5.55 1.23
C HIS A 26 11.33 -6.04 2.50
N PHE A 27 11.36 -7.35 2.78
CA PHE A 27 10.82 -7.88 4.06
C PHE A 27 11.57 -7.35 5.28
N LYS A 28 12.91 -7.27 5.22
CA LYS A 28 13.71 -6.68 6.31
C LYS A 28 13.38 -5.21 6.55
N LEU A 29 13.14 -4.46 5.48
CA LEU A 29 12.71 -3.06 5.58
C LEU A 29 11.33 -2.97 6.27
N TYR A 30 10.37 -3.79 5.85
CA TYR A 30 9.05 -3.88 6.48
C TYR A 30 9.14 -4.22 7.98
N GLU A 31 9.96 -5.20 8.36
CA GLU A 31 10.19 -5.54 9.79
C GLU A 31 10.72 -4.33 10.57
N GLY A 32 11.52 -3.48 9.94
CA GLY A 32 11.98 -2.21 10.48
C GLY A 32 10.82 -1.27 10.83
N TYR A 33 9.84 -1.10 9.95
CA TYR A 33 8.65 -0.28 10.21
C TYR A 33 7.81 -0.84 11.36
N VAL A 34 7.63 -2.16 11.44
CA VAL A 34 6.92 -2.79 12.57
C VAL A 34 7.62 -2.48 13.90
N LYS A 35 8.94 -2.64 13.94
CA LYS A 35 9.77 -2.37 15.13
C LYS A 35 9.69 -0.91 15.56
N GLU A 36 9.86 0.03 14.62
CA GLU A 36 9.84 1.46 14.94
C GLU A 36 8.43 1.95 15.33
N THR A 37 7.37 1.40 14.72
CA THR A 37 5.98 1.67 15.14
C THR A 37 5.76 1.27 16.60
N ASN A 38 6.21 0.08 17.01
CA ASN A 38 6.09 -0.37 18.40
C ASN A 38 6.86 0.52 19.36
N LYS A 39 8.10 0.84 19.02
CA LYS A 39 8.97 1.70 19.83
C LYS A 39 8.40 3.12 20.01
N LEU A 40 7.79 3.68 18.96
CA LEU A 40 7.12 4.98 19.05
C LEU A 40 5.89 4.92 19.95
N ASN A 41 5.06 3.87 19.82
CA ASN A 41 3.90 3.66 20.68
C ASN A 41 4.29 3.56 22.16
N GLU A 42 5.39 2.84 22.47
CA GLU A 42 5.91 2.73 23.84
C GLU A 42 6.36 4.10 24.38
N LYS A 43 7.13 4.85 23.60
CA LYS A 43 7.59 6.19 24.00
C LYS A 43 6.44 7.18 24.17
N ILE A 44 5.48 7.21 23.27
CA ILE A 44 4.30 8.08 23.37
C ILE A 44 3.51 7.73 24.64
N ALA A 45 3.33 6.44 24.93
CA ALA A 45 2.65 6.01 26.15
C ALA A 45 3.40 6.45 27.43
N GLU A 46 4.73 6.41 27.43
CA GLU A 46 5.56 6.91 28.52
C GLU A 46 5.38 8.42 28.73
N PHE A 47 5.40 9.21 27.65
CA PHE A 47 5.16 10.66 27.70
C PHE A 47 3.77 10.98 28.28
N ILE A 48 2.73 10.26 27.84
CA ILE A 48 1.37 10.43 28.34
C ILE A 48 1.29 10.09 29.85
N GLN A 49 1.85 8.97 30.27
CA GLN A 49 1.85 8.53 31.67
C GLN A 49 2.55 9.52 32.61
N ASN A 50 3.57 10.21 32.12
CA ASN A 50 4.33 11.19 32.88
C ASN A 50 3.77 12.63 32.76
N GLY A 51 2.63 12.82 32.08
CA GLY A 51 2.02 14.14 31.86
C GLY A 51 2.82 15.07 30.94
N ARG A 52 3.79 14.54 30.17
CA ARG A 52 4.70 15.30 29.30
C ARG A 52 4.11 15.45 27.90
N VAL A 53 2.92 16.02 27.80
CA VAL A 53 2.16 16.11 26.53
C VAL A 53 2.03 17.53 25.98
N ASP A 54 2.45 18.53 26.72
CA ASP A 54 2.50 19.92 26.26
C ASP A 54 3.63 20.09 25.24
N GLN A 55 3.27 20.48 24.03
CA GLN A 55 4.25 20.57 22.93
C GLN A 55 5.18 21.80 23.04
N GLU A 56 4.81 22.83 23.80
CA GLU A 56 5.69 23.98 24.04
C GLU A 56 6.80 23.61 25.02
N GLU A 57 6.49 22.77 25.99
CA GLU A 57 7.45 22.26 26.98
C GLU A 57 8.18 21.00 26.49
N PHE A 58 7.47 20.11 25.76
CA PHE A 58 7.97 18.82 25.29
C PHE A 58 7.82 18.67 23.77
N ALA A 59 8.59 19.42 22.98
CA ALA A 59 8.57 19.36 21.52
C ALA A 59 8.80 17.94 20.94
N GLU A 60 9.54 17.09 21.68
CA GLU A 60 9.75 15.68 21.34
C GLU A 60 8.43 14.91 21.21
N TYR A 61 7.42 15.22 22.04
CA TYR A 61 6.11 14.58 21.97
C TYR A 61 5.42 14.81 20.62
N SER A 62 5.49 16.03 20.09
CA SER A 62 4.98 16.36 18.76
C SER A 62 5.67 15.56 17.65
N GLU A 63 7.01 15.45 17.71
CA GLU A 63 7.78 14.72 16.71
C GLU A 63 7.50 13.21 16.79
N LEU A 64 7.35 12.62 17.99
CA LEU A 64 6.98 11.22 18.15
C LEU A 64 5.62 10.93 17.50
N ASN A 65 4.62 11.79 17.69
CA ASN A 65 3.30 11.64 17.08
C ASN A 65 3.34 11.80 15.56
N ARG A 66 4.09 12.80 15.06
CA ARG A 66 4.28 12.97 13.61
C ARG A 66 4.95 11.73 12.99
N ARG A 67 6.02 11.24 13.63
CA ARG A 67 6.78 10.09 13.13
C ARG A 67 5.99 8.79 13.19
N LEU A 68 5.09 8.64 14.17
CA LEU A 68 4.23 7.45 14.27
C LEU A 68 3.40 7.25 12.99
N GLY A 69 2.84 8.32 12.41
CA GLY A 69 2.08 8.24 11.16
C GLY A 69 2.92 7.69 10.01
N PHE A 70 4.18 8.13 9.89
CA PHE A 70 5.11 7.65 8.87
C PHE A 70 5.42 6.15 9.05
N GLU A 71 5.81 5.72 10.25
CA GLU A 71 6.21 4.32 10.51
C GLU A 71 5.01 3.38 10.40
N TYR A 72 3.86 3.76 10.96
CA TYR A 72 2.64 2.96 10.91
C TYR A 72 2.14 2.77 9.47
N ASN A 73 2.08 3.84 8.69
CA ASN A 73 1.70 3.75 7.29
C ASN A 73 2.73 2.95 6.48
N GLY A 74 4.02 3.11 6.77
CA GLY A 74 5.07 2.28 6.19
C GLY A 74 4.80 0.79 6.42
N MET A 75 4.52 0.41 7.66
CA MET A 75 4.16 -0.97 8.01
C MET A 75 2.92 -1.44 7.22
N VAL A 76 1.81 -0.73 7.29
CA VAL A 76 0.53 -1.15 6.71
C VAL A 76 0.57 -1.17 5.17
N LEU A 77 1.19 -0.17 4.53
CA LEU A 77 1.29 -0.13 3.08
C LEU A 77 2.14 -1.27 2.51
N HIS A 78 3.21 -1.68 3.21
CA HIS A 78 3.97 -2.87 2.84
C HIS A 78 3.15 -4.15 2.98
N GLU A 79 2.32 -4.28 4.02
CA GLU A 79 1.42 -5.42 4.17
C GLU A 79 0.43 -5.51 3.00
N TYR A 80 -0.16 -4.38 2.60
CA TYR A 80 -1.02 -4.33 1.40
C TYR A 80 -0.25 -4.70 0.13
N TYR A 81 0.98 -4.19 -0.03
CA TYR A 81 1.82 -4.47 -1.19
C TYR A 81 2.16 -5.96 -1.31
N PHE A 82 2.65 -6.59 -0.24
CA PHE A 82 2.97 -8.02 -0.28
C PHE A 82 1.73 -8.90 -0.47
N ASP A 83 0.62 -8.55 0.16
CA ASP A 83 -0.66 -9.26 -0.02
C ASP A 83 -1.25 -9.10 -1.44
N ASN A 84 -0.78 -8.16 -2.24
CA ASN A 84 -1.17 -8.06 -3.65
C ASN A 84 -0.46 -9.07 -4.54
N LEU A 85 0.64 -9.68 -4.06
CA LEU A 85 1.54 -10.49 -4.89
C LEU A 85 1.28 -11.98 -4.71
N LYS A 86 1.62 -12.75 -5.74
CA LYS A 86 1.42 -14.20 -5.76
C LYS A 86 2.70 -14.91 -6.19
N THR A 87 3.17 -15.84 -5.35
CA THR A 87 4.29 -16.73 -5.66
C THR A 87 4.10 -17.40 -7.02
N GLY A 88 5.17 -17.43 -7.82
CA GLY A 88 5.14 -17.97 -9.18
C GLY A 88 4.48 -17.04 -10.21
N GLY A 89 4.07 -15.85 -9.78
CA GLY A 89 3.43 -14.83 -10.59
C GLY A 89 1.93 -15.00 -10.73
N GLY A 90 1.27 -13.88 -11.00
CA GLY A 90 -0.14 -13.81 -11.31
C GLY A 90 -0.44 -14.10 -12.79
N THR A 91 -1.68 -13.87 -13.19
CA THR A 91 -2.15 -14.02 -14.57
C THR A 91 -1.98 -12.78 -15.43
N GLY A 92 -1.33 -11.74 -14.93
CA GLY A 92 -1.33 -10.40 -15.52
C GLY A 92 -2.62 -9.67 -15.20
N ASP A 93 -3.36 -9.21 -16.21
CA ASP A 93 -4.64 -8.54 -16.00
C ASP A 93 -5.73 -9.50 -15.47
N PRO A 94 -6.75 -9.00 -14.74
CA PRO A 94 -7.84 -9.85 -14.27
C PRO A 94 -8.60 -10.46 -15.46
N THR A 95 -8.74 -11.78 -15.43
CA THR A 95 -9.40 -12.53 -16.52
C THR A 95 -10.90 -12.62 -16.30
N GLY A 96 -11.67 -12.39 -17.37
CA GLY A 96 -13.13 -12.47 -17.31
C GLY A 96 -13.78 -11.24 -16.65
N ARG A 97 -15.07 -11.41 -16.32
CA ARG A 97 -15.87 -10.35 -15.68
C ARG A 97 -15.75 -10.44 -14.16
N THR A 98 -14.70 -9.83 -13.60
CA THR A 98 -14.44 -9.78 -12.16
C THR A 98 -15.10 -8.55 -11.53
N GLY A 99 -15.29 -8.57 -10.20
CA GLY A 99 -15.83 -7.42 -9.46
C GLY A 99 -14.94 -6.19 -9.59
N PHE A 100 -13.60 -6.38 -9.54
CA PHE A 100 -12.65 -5.28 -9.73
C PHE A 100 -12.76 -4.68 -11.14
N ARG A 101 -12.80 -5.52 -12.18
CA ARG A 101 -12.94 -5.07 -13.55
C ARG A 101 -14.23 -4.26 -13.75
N GLN A 102 -15.34 -4.74 -13.19
CA GLN A 102 -16.61 -4.03 -13.21
C GLN A 102 -16.52 -2.69 -12.48
N ALA A 103 -15.94 -2.65 -11.27
CA ALA A 103 -15.76 -1.41 -10.50
C ALA A 103 -14.87 -0.40 -11.24
N ALA A 104 -13.82 -0.88 -11.93
CA ALA A 104 -12.95 -0.05 -12.77
C ALA A 104 -13.71 0.51 -13.97
N GLU A 105 -14.51 -0.31 -14.67
CA GLU A 105 -15.36 0.12 -15.79
C GLU A 105 -16.40 1.17 -15.35
N GLU A 106 -17.05 0.97 -14.21
CA GLU A 106 -18.02 1.92 -13.64
C GLU A 106 -17.38 3.24 -13.18
N SER A 107 -16.10 3.22 -12.78
CA SER A 107 -15.42 4.41 -12.25
C SER A 107 -14.68 5.21 -13.30
N PHE A 108 -14.08 4.53 -14.29
CA PHE A 108 -13.20 5.12 -15.30
C PHE A 108 -13.71 4.99 -16.74
N GLY A 109 -14.82 4.27 -16.96
CA GLY A 109 -15.35 3.98 -18.31
C GLY A 109 -14.80 2.69 -18.91
N SER A 110 -13.57 2.28 -18.57
CA SER A 110 -13.01 0.96 -18.92
C SER A 110 -11.88 0.57 -17.98
N TYR A 111 -11.60 -0.75 -17.92
CA TYR A 111 -10.43 -1.27 -17.21
C TYR A 111 -9.11 -0.69 -17.78
N ASP A 112 -9.02 -0.55 -19.08
CA ASP A 112 -7.80 -0.06 -19.74
C ASP A 112 -7.51 1.42 -19.39
N ILE A 113 -8.54 2.24 -19.25
CA ILE A 113 -8.40 3.64 -18.79
C ILE A 113 -7.95 3.66 -17.33
N TRP A 114 -8.58 2.86 -16.45
CA TRP A 114 -8.13 2.71 -15.07
C TRP A 114 -6.66 2.30 -14.99
N LYS A 115 -6.26 1.27 -15.76
CA LYS A 115 -4.89 0.76 -15.77
C LYS A 115 -3.90 1.81 -16.26
N ALA A 116 -4.24 2.52 -17.34
CA ALA A 116 -3.39 3.58 -17.89
C ALA A 116 -3.16 4.70 -16.86
N ASP A 117 -4.21 5.11 -16.13
CA ASP A 117 -4.13 6.10 -15.06
C ASP A 117 -3.28 5.61 -13.88
N PHE A 118 -3.53 4.39 -13.37
CA PHE A 118 -2.75 3.78 -12.29
C PHE A 118 -1.26 3.65 -12.64
N VAL A 119 -0.95 3.16 -13.84
CA VAL A 119 0.42 3.08 -14.37
C VAL A 119 1.05 4.46 -14.53
N GLY A 120 0.27 5.44 -15.01
CA GLY A 120 0.70 6.83 -15.12
C GLY A 120 1.13 7.41 -13.77
N ILE A 121 0.32 7.18 -12.73
CA ILE A 121 0.65 7.57 -11.35
C ILE A 121 1.93 6.87 -10.90
N GLY A 122 2.08 5.57 -11.10
CA GLY A 122 3.29 4.82 -10.74
C GLY A 122 4.58 5.30 -11.41
N LYS A 123 4.45 5.96 -12.58
CA LYS A 123 5.58 6.56 -13.33
C LYS A 123 5.93 7.99 -12.89
N MET A 124 5.14 8.61 -12.02
CA MET A 124 5.43 9.97 -11.53
C MET A 124 6.80 10.02 -10.85
N ARG A 125 7.47 11.17 -10.99
CA ARG A 125 8.79 11.38 -10.36
C ARG A 125 8.63 11.54 -8.86
N GLY A 126 9.47 10.83 -8.12
CA GLY A 126 9.46 10.84 -6.66
C GLY A 126 9.49 9.44 -6.07
N VAL A 127 9.40 9.36 -4.77
CA VAL A 127 9.31 8.14 -3.98
C VAL A 127 7.97 8.09 -3.24
N GLY A 128 7.36 6.92 -3.15
CA GLY A 128 6.05 6.76 -2.53
C GLY A 128 5.29 5.57 -3.11
N TRP A 129 4.00 5.73 -3.30
CA TRP A 129 3.08 4.65 -3.65
C TRP A 129 2.08 5.10 -4.72
N ALA A 130 1.71 4.20 -5.60
CA ALA A 130 0.49 4.30 -6.38
C ALA A 130 -0.58 3.43 -5.75
N ILE A 131 -1.70 4.01 -5.36
CA ILE A 131 -2.77 3.29 -4.66
C ILE A 131 -4.10 3.49 -5.38
N CYS A 132 -4.76 2.39 -5.71
CA CYS A 132 -6.16 2.38 -6.08
C CYS A 132 -6.99 2.24 -4.81
N TYR A 133 -7.82 3.23 -4.53
CA TYR A 133 -8.76 3.25 -3.41
C TYR A 133 -10.19 3.00 -3.88
N GLU A 134 -11.01 2.47 -2.98
CA GLU A 134 -12.46 2.48 -3.11
C GLU A 134 -13.06 3.49 -2.11
N ASP A 135 -13.97 4.35 -2.59
CA ASP A 135 -14.89 5.08 -1.72
C ASP A 135 -15.98 4.12 -1.23
N PRO A 136 -15.97 3.69 0.06
CA PRO A 136 -16.90 2.70 0.56
C PRO A 136 -18.36 3.17 0.53
N SER A 137 -18.60 4.49 0.48
CA SER A 137 -19.96 5.05 0.42
C SER A 137 -20.58 4.92 -0.98
N LYS A 138 -19.77 4.95 -2.01
CA LYS A 138 -20.21 4.93 -3.42
C LYS A 138 -19.73 3.71 -4.21
N GLY A 139 -18.74 2.97 -3.68
CA GLY A 139 -18.04 1.88 -4.35
C GLY A 139 -17.35 2.33 -5.65
N LYS A 140 -16.91 3.57 -5.70
CA LYS A 140 -16.16 4.11 -6.82
C LYS A 140 -14.67 3.99 -6.55
N LEU A 141 -13.93 3.58 -7.57
CA LEU A 141 -12.49 3.52 -7.54
C LEU A 141 -11.86 4.86 -7.94
N SER A 142 -10.74 5.18 -7.31
CA SER A 142 -9.88 6.30 -7.69
C SER A 142 -8.41 5.97 -7.44
N ASN A 143 -7.50 6.46 -8.28
CA ASN A 143 -6.07 6.21 -8.15
C ASN A 143 -5.39 7.45 -7.57
N HIS A 144 -4.46 7.24 -6.63
CA HIS A 144 -3.77 8.32 -5.93
C HIS A 144 -2.27 8.06 -5.84
N TRP A 145 -1.50 9.17 -5.90
CA TRP A 145 -0.10 9.19 -5.53
C TRP A 145 0.04 9.50 -4.05
N ILE A 146 0.74 8.66 -3.31
CA ILE A 146 1.06 8.88 -1.90
C ILE A 146 2.55 9.16 -1.79
N THR A 147 2.89 10.38 -1.37
CA THR A 147 4.28 10.78 -1.17
C THR A 147 4.79 10.23 0.16
N LEU A 148 5.97 9.63 0.13
CA LEU A 148 6.51 8.91 1.28
C LEU A 148 5.52 7.82 1.74
N HIS A 149 5.06 7.86 2.98
CA HIS A 149 4.03 6.95 3.50
C HIS A 149 2.78 7.68 4.00
N GLU A 150 2.81 9.00 4.08
CA GLU A 150 1.83 9.79 4.84
C GLU A 150 1.06 10.82 4.00
N THR A 151 1.70 11.46 3.02
CA THR A 151 1.07 12.56 2.30
C THR A 151 0.29 12.07 1.08
N GLY A 152 -1.01 12.30 1.07
CA GLY A 152 -1.91 11.93 -0.03
C GLY A 152 -2.86 10.78 0.29
N ASN A 153 -2.73 10.12 1.47
CA ASN A 153 -3.71 9.14 1.91
C ASN A 153 -5.10 9.77 2.01
N VAL A 154 -6.11 9.08 1.51
CA VAL A 154 -7.48 9.59 1.44
C VAL A 154 -8.27 9.06 2.64
N ALA A 155 -8.58 9.95 3.57
CA ALA A 155 -9.32 9.59 4.77
C ALA A 155 -10.70 8.99 4.44
N GLY A 156 -11.00 7.82 5.00
CA GLY A 156 -12.27 7.13 4.82
C GLY A 156 -12.37 6.31 3.52
N TYR A 157 -11.32 6.26 2.69
CA TYR A 157 -11.26 5.37 1.54
C TYR A 157 -10.44 4.11 1.89
N ASP A 158 -10.78 3.00 1.26
CA ASP A 158 -10.12 1.72 1.50
C ASP A 158 -9.10 1.40 0.39
N PRO A 159 -7.84 1.09 0.74
CA PRO A 159 -6.83 0.68 -0.24
C PRO A 159 -7.20 -0.68 -0.84
N ILE A 160 -7.36 -0.73 -2.16
CA ILE A 160 -7.72 -1.96 -2.88
C ILE A 160 -6.50 -2.59 -3.55
N LEU A 161 -5.70 -1.78 -4.26
CA LEU A 161 -4.44 -2.20 -4.87
C LEU A 161 -3.36 -1.19 -4.52
N VAL A 162 -2.25 -1.67 -3.95
CA VAL A 162 -1.14 -0.84 -3.47
C VAL A 162 0.13 -1.24 -4.20
N MET A 163 0.76 -0.31 -4.92
CA MET A 163 2.04 -0.51 -5.60
C MET A 163 3.11 0.36 -4.96
N ASP A 164 4.16 -0.27 -4.46
CA ASP A 164 5.34 0.43 -3.99
C ASP A 164 6.14 0.96 -5.19
N VAL A 165 6.48 2.24 -5.18
CA VAL A 165 7.35 2.88 -6.19
C VAL A 165 8.53 3.61 -5.55
N TRP A 166 8.86 3.28 -4.31
CA TRP A 166 10.15 3.56 -3.73
C TRP A 166 11.25 2.77 -4.45
N GLU A 167 12.46 3.28 -4.46
CA GLU A 167 13.58 2.60 -5.11
C GLU A 167 13.89 1.23 -4.51
N HIS A 168 13.70 1.05 -3.21
CA HIS A 168 13.92 -0.24 -2.55
C HIS A 168 13.04 -1.37 -3.10
N ALA A 169 11.90 -1.06 -3.69
CA ALA A 169 11.03 -2.07 -4.29
C ALA A 169 11.61 -2.70 -5.57
N PHE A 170 12.64 -2.07 -6.19
CA PHE A 170 13.12 -2.51 -7.50
C PHE A 170 14.60 -2.27 -7.81
N ILE A 171 15.36 -1.53 -6.97
CA ILE A 171 16.71 -1.06 -7.31
C ILE A 171 17.72 -2.19 -7.52
N LEU A 172 17.52 -3.37 -6.94
CA LEU A 172 18.40 -4.53 -7.16
C LEU A 172 18.15 -5.19 -8.50
N ASP A 173 16.95 -5.05 -9.08
CA ASP A 173 16.57 -5.68 -10.35
C ASP A 173 16.56 -4.67 -11.52
N TYR A 174 16.27 -3.40 -11.24
CA TYR A 174 16.07 -2.36 -12.24
C TYR A 174 16.80 -1.06 -11.87
N LYS A 175 17.36 -0.38 -12.87
CA LYS A 175 17.85 0.98 -12.69
C LYS A 175 16.67 1.95 -12.46
N PRO A 176 16.88 3.12 -11.81
CA PRO A 176 15.82 4.10 -11.61
C PRO A 176 15.05 4.50 -12.89
N ALA A 177 15.75 4.58 -14.04
CA ALA A 177 15.13 4.87 -15.34
C ALA A 177 14.26 3.73 -15.88
N ASP A 178 14.43 2.50 -15.37
CA ASP A 178 13.70 1.30 -15.77
C ASP A 178 12.47 1.02 -14.87
N ARG A 179 12.07 1.97 -14.01
CA ARG A 179 10.84 1.85 -13.20
C ARG A 179 9.62 1.39 -14.02
N PRO A 180 9.40 1.80 -15.29
CA PRO A 180 8.30 1.24 -16.09
C PRO A 180 8.34 -0.29 -16.23
N LYS A 181 9.51 -0.92 -16.34
CA LYS A 181 9.67 -2.38 -16.42
C LYS A 181 9.32 -3.06 -15.08
N TYR A 182 9.70 -2.43 -13.96
CA TYR A 182 9.26 -2.89 -12.64
C TYR A 182 7.73 -2.84 -12.50
N ILE A 183 7.07 -1.77 -12.97
CA ILE A 183 5.61 -1.66 -12.95
C ILE A 183 4.98 -2.82 -13.75
N GLU A 184 5.53 -3.16 -14.91
CA GLU A 184 5.09 -4.33 -15.70
C GLU A 184 5.29 -5.65 -14.93
N ALA A 185 6.44 -5.78 -14.26
CA ALA A 185 6.72 -6.94 -13.39
C ALA A 185 5.70 -7.00 -12.23
N PHE A 186 5.41 -5.87 -11.56
CA PHE A 186 4.39 -5.82 -10.51
C PHE A 186 3.03 -6.35 -11.03
N PHE A 187 2.53 -5.84 -12.16
CA PHE A 187 1.28 -6.32 -12.77
C PHE A 187 1.30 -7.82 -13.09
N SER A 188 2.45 -8.34 -13.52
CA SER A 188 2.61 -9.77 -13.82
C SER A 188 2.55 -10.69 -12.60
N ASN A 189 2.57 -10.12 -11.39
CA ASN A 189 2.58 -10.85 -10.12
C ASN A 189 1.34 -10.59 -9.25
N ILE A 190 0.37 -9.78 -9.69
CA ILE A 190 -0.80 -9.46 -8.89
C ILE A 190 -1.66 -10.71 -8.64
N ASP A 191 -1.98 -10.96 -7.38
CA ASP A 191 -3.08 -11.85 -6.97
C ASP A 191 -4.41 -11.08 -7.02
N TRP A 192 -5.06 -11.11 -8.17
CA TRP A 192 -6.35 -10.44 -8.33
C TRP A 192 -7.42 -10.96 -7.37
N SER A 193 -7.29 -12.17 -6.86
CA SER A 193 -8.22 -12.68 -5.84
C SER A 193 -8.05 -11.96 -4.49
N ALA A 194 -6.83 -11.55 -4.15
CA ALA A 194 -6.59 -10.72 -2.98
C ALA A 194 -7.18 -9.31 -3.14
N VAL A 195 -7.03 -8.72 -4.33
CA VAL A 195 -7.61 -7.41 -4.69
C VAL A 195 -9.14 -7.46 -4.60
N GLU A 196 -9.77 -8.50 -5.19
CA GLU A 196 -11.22 -8.71 -5.17
C GLU A 196 -11.79 -8.81 -3.75
N ARG A 197 -11.06 -9.44 -2.82
CA ARG A 197 -11.53 -9.59 -1.43
C ARG A 197 -11.60 -8.26 -0.66
N ARG A 198 -10.91 -7.22 -1.13
CA ARG A 198 -10.90 -5.88 -0.51
C ARG A 198 -12.04 -5.00 -0.99
N LEU A 199 -12.65 -5.34 -2.12
CA LEU A 199 -13.80 -4.58 -2.62
C LEU A 199 -15.01 -4.76 -1.71
N HIS A 200 -15.69 -3.66 -1.41
CA HIS A 200 -16.98 -3.70 -0.73
C HIS A 200 -18.04 -4.29 -1.66
N ARG A 201 -18.50 -5.52 -1.34
CA ARG A 201 -19.61 -6.12 -2.09
C ARG A 201 -20.88 -5.35 -1.80
N ARG A 202 -21.36 -4.58 -2.75
CA ARG A 202 -22.67 -3.97 -2.65
C ARG A 202 -23.74 -5.06 -2.78
N THR A 203 -24.67 -5.08 -1.82
CA THR A 203 -25.91 -5.84 -1.99
C THR A 203 -26.78 -5.12 -3.02
N ALA A 204 -27.63 -5.87 -3.74
CA ALA A 204 -28.56 -5.32 -4.74
C ALA A 204 -29.43 -4.16 -4.16
N GLN A 205 -29.70 -4.17 -2.85
CA GLN A 205 -30.42 -3.10 -2.14
C GLN A 205 -29.63 -1.79 -1.98
N GLN A 206 -28.30 -1.85 -1.90
CA GLN A 206 -27.44 -0.66 -1.79
C GLN A 206 -27.17 0.00 -3.14
N ILE A 207 -27.38 -0.72 -4.24
CA ILE A 207 -27.26 -0.19 -5.62
C ILE A 207 -28.53 0.57 -6.05
N ALA A 208 -29.67 0.30 -5.39
CA ALA A 208 -30.99 0.87 -5.75
C ALA A 208 -31.37 2.10 -4.91
N ALA A 209 -30.54 2.55 -3.96
CA ALA A 209 -30.74 3.73 -3.12
C ALA A 209 -29.81 4.86 -3.53
#